data_6d4ab3302fa92768c9f091e33013dce6
#
_entry.id   6d4ab3302fa92768c9f091e33013dce6
#
_cell.length_a   1.000
_cell.length_b   1.000
_cell.length_c   1.000
_cell.angle_alpha   90.00
_cell.angle_beta   90.00
_cell.angle_gamma   90.00
#
_symmetry.space_group_name_H-M   'P 1'
#
loop_
_entity.id
_entity.type
_entity.pdbx_description
1 polymer ?
#
loop_
_entity_poly.entity_id
_entity_poly.type
_entity_poly.pdbx_seq_one_letter_code
_entity_poly.pdbx_strand_id
1 'polypeptide(L)'
;MSKVTWMDKINTFKTIDVREVKGNFFPGLKAQAERLGIGEGLEIIQSFEPYPLYKALEELGFEYFSEKKSEYEVHAYFCRVELKQEERQVPYRPIALLNYPMIDEELGRLAVDFWNLTWNDEKRTLPYEMRLLLSLTNAVGAGRMRQAARELIKAYAHGVPSTILDDVFELLAWNQGIGYFSSEIGPSGLFKAYKLIKNKEEHGAKREEIVKELMEKFGEKNEEISVS
;
A
#
# COMPACT_ATOMS: atom_id res chain seq x y z
N MET A 1 11.70 -14.12 28.60
CA MET A 1 11.04 -14.72 27.43
C MET A 1 9.62 -15.04 27.84
N SER A 2 8.64 -14.27 27.38
CA SER A 2 7.22 -14.56 27.59
C SER A 2 6.90 -15.86 26.84
N LYS A 3 6.29 -16.83 27.53
CA LYS A 3 5.80 -18.06 26.90
C LYS A 3 4.78 -17.65 25.83
N VAL A 4 5.07 -18.00 24.59
CA VAL A 4 4.13 -17.81 23.46
C VAL A 4 2.92 -18.69 23.76
N THR A 5 1.75 -18.07 23.91
CA THR A 5 0.53 -18.70 24.45
C THR A 5 -0.14 -19.72 23.51
N TRP A 6 0.32 -19.81 22.25
CA TRP A 6 -0.25 -20.66 21.19
C TRP A 6 0.64 -21.85 20.80
N MET A 7 1.75 -22.10 21.53
CA MET A 7 2.69 -23.18 21.19
C MET A 7 2.08 -24.58 21.23
N ASP A 8 1.06 -24.80 22.02
CA ASP A 8 0.30 -26.05 22.09
C ASP A 8 -0.54 -26.34 20.84
N LYS A 9 -0.75 -25.33 19.97
CA LYS A 9 -1.53 -25.43 18.72
C LYS A 9 -0.69 -25.69 17.48
N ILE A 10 0.64 -25.65 17.55
CA ILE A 10 1.51 -25.78 16.35
C ILE A 10 1.24 -27.06 15.53
N ASN A 11 0.86 -28.15 16.18
CA ASN A 11 0.52 -29.39 15.48
C ASN A 11 -0.75 -29.32 14.61
N THR A 12 -1.53 -28.23 14.73
CA THR A 12 -2.72 -27.98 13.92
C THR A 12 -2.45 -27.05 12.73
N PHE A 13 -1.25 -26.49 12.67
CA PHE A 13 -0.90 -25.52 11.64
C PHE A 13 -0.70 -26.20 10.28
N LYS A 14 -1.08 -25.49 9.23
CA LYS A 14 -0.84 -25.97 7.87
C LYS A 14 0.64 -25.83 7.55
N THR A 15 1.29 -26.94 7.23
CA THR A 15 2.71 -26.97 6.83
C THR A 15 2.87 -26.62 5.36
N ILE A 16 3.80 -25.74 5.04
CA ILE A 16 4.19 -25.32 3.70
C ILE A 16 5.71 -25.43 3.59
N ASP A 17 6.19 -26.41 2.82
CA ASP A 17 7.63 -26.54 2.52
C ASP A 17 7.96 -25.75 1.25
N VAL A 18 8.81 -24.72 1.43
CA VAL A 18 9.19 -23.84 0.33
C VAL A 18 10.64 -24.06 -0.14
N ARG A 19 11.34 -25.07 0.37
CA ARG A 19 12.76 -25.32 0.05
C ARG A 19 13.02 -25.62 -1.43
N GLU A 20 12.06 -26.24 -2.11
CA GLU A 20 12.17 -26.57 -3.54
C GLU A 20 11.40 -25.62 -4.45
N VAL A 21 10.73 -24.60 -3.89
CA VAL A 21 9.96 -23.65 -4.69
C VAL A 21 10.89 -22.70 -5.44
N LYS A 22 10.88 -22.80 -6.77
CA LYS A 22 11.63 -21.88 -7.64
C LYS A 22 10.82 -20.60 -7.82
N GLY A 23 11.41 -19.46 -7.45
CA GLY A 23 10.81 -18.14 -7.61
C GLY A 23 10.26 -17.54 -6.31
N ASN A 24 9.52 -16.45 -6.45
CA ASN A 24 8.97 -15.73 -5.29
C ASN A 24 7.68 -16.39 -4.80
N PHE A 25 7.76 -17.15 -3.71
CA PHE A 25 6.61 -17.80 -3.07
C PHE A 25 5.81 -16.86 -2.14
N PHE A 26 6.36 -15.68 -1.83
CA PHE A 26 5.79 -14.78 -0.84
C PHE A 26 4.35 -14.33 -1.15
N PRO A 27 3.97 -13.95 -2.41
CA PRO A 27 2.59 -13.55 -2.70
C PRO A 27 1.56 -14.63 -2.40
N GLY A 28 1.86 -15.88 -2.78
CA GLY A 28 0.97 -17.02 -2.51
C GLY A 28 0.85 -17.35 -1.02
N LEU A 29 1.93 -17.16 -0.27
CA LEU A 29 1.96 -17.37 1.16
C LEU A 29 1.20 -16.26 1.90
N LYS A 30 1.38 -15.00 1.50
CA LYS A 30 0.62 -13.87 2.02
C LYS A 30 -0.88 -14.06 1.83
N ALA A 31 -1.32 -14.45 0.64
CA ALA A 31 -2.74 -14.72 0.34
C ALA A 31 -3.32 -15.86 1.18
N GLN A 32 -2.52 -16.87 1.56
CA GLN A 32 -2.94 -17.91 2.48
C GLN A 32 -3.04 -17.40 3.92
N ALA A 33 -2.05 -16.61 4.37
CA ALA A 33 -2.05 -16.01 5.70
C ALA A 33 -3.25 -15.08 5.92
N GLU A 34 -3.61 -14.28 4.93
CA GLU A 34 -4.77 -13.37 5.00
C GLU A 34 -6.11 -14.07 5.25
N ARG A 35 -6.24 -15.33 4.85
CA ARG A 35 -7.46 -16.13 5.02
C ARG A 35 -7.59 -16.77 6.39
N LEU A 36 -6.54 -16.76 7.20
CA LEU A 36 -6.53 -17.39 8.52
C LEU A 36 -7.25 -16.53 9.55
N GLY A 37 -8.00 -17.17 10.43
CA GLY A 37 -8.64 -16.55 11.59
C GLY A 37 -7.69 -16.43 12.79
N ILE A 38 -8.14 -15.71 13.84
CA ILE A 38 -7.42 -15.64 15.11
C ILE A 38 -7.26 -17.04 15.71
N GLY A 39 -6.04 -17.39 16.10
CA GLY A 39 -5.67 -18.68 16.64
C GLY A 39 -5.33 -19.75 15.60
N GLU A 40 -5.51 -19.47 14.32
CA GLU A 40 -5.03 -20.31 13.21
C GLU A 40 -3.59 -19.95 12.84
N GLY A 41 -2.87 -20.86 12.19
CA GLY A 41 -1.46 -20.63 11.88
C GLY A 41 -0.92 -21.39 10.70
N LEU A 42 0.32 -21.06 10.35
CA LEU A 42 1.12 -21.69 9.30
C LEU A 42 2.45 -22.16 9.87
N GLU A 43 2.92 -23.30 9.41
CA GLU A 43 4.29 -23.74 9.54
C GLU A 43 4.98 -23.64 8.18
N ILE A 44 6.11 -22.94 8.13
CA ILE A 44 6.88 -22.74 6.91
C ILE A 44 8.25 -23.36 7.09
N ILE A 45 8.60 -24.28 6.19
CA ILE A 45 9.88 -24.96 6.20
C ILE A 45 10.77 -24.33 5.12
N GLN A 46 11.93 -23.79 5.56
CA GLN A 46 12.93 -23.18 4.71
C GLN A 46 14.34 -23.69 5.01
N SER A 47 15.29 -23.42 4.09
CA SER A 47 16.70 -23.75 4.29
C SER A 47 17.48 -22.69 5.09
N PHE A 48 16.89 -21.56 5.38
CA PHE A 48 17.50 -20.44 6.11
C PHE A 48 16.44 -19.69 6.94
N GLU A 49 16.88 -18.86 7.87
CA GLU A 49 16.00 -18.07 8.72
C GLU A 49 15.25 -16.99 7.89
N PRO A 50 13.89 -17.01 7.83
CA PRO A 50 13.13 -16.15 6.93
C PRO A 50 12.82 -14.76 7.52
N TYR A 51 13.83 -13.97 7.90
CA TYR A 51 13.66 -12.65 8.53
C TYR A 51 12.69 -11.71 7.81
N PRO A 52 12.69 -11.59 6.46
CA PRO A 52 11.73 -10.72 5.77
C PRO A 52 10.28 -11.17 5.95
N LEU A 53 10.06 -12.48 6.15
CA LEU A 53 8.75 -13.06 6.34
C LEU A 53 8.18 -12.75 7.73
N TYR A 54 9.03 -12.70 8.75
CA TYR A 54 8.63 -12.36 10.11
C TYR A 54 7.97 -11.00 10.14
N LYS A 55 8.67 -9.96 9.65
CA LYS A 55 8.12 -8.60 9.60
C LYS A 55 6.82 -8.52 8.79
N ALA A 56 6.77 -9.18 7.65
CA ALA A 56 5.60 -9.14 6.78
C ALA A 56 4.35 -9.79 7.40
N LEU A 57 4.51 -10.86 8.18
CA LEU A 57 3.39 -11.51 8.86
C LEU A 57 3.05 -10.84 10.20
N GLU A 58 4.01 -10.23 10.89
CA GLU A 58 3.73 -9.37 12.06
C GLU A 58 2.83 -8.17 11.67
N GLU A 59 3.03 -7.60 10.48
CA GLU A 59 2.16 -6.54 9.94
C GLU A 59 0.72 -7.02 9.72
N LEU A 60 0.51 -8.32 9.50
CA LEU A 60 -0.81 -8.95 9.35
C LEU A 60 -1.40 -9.45 10.69
N GLY A 61 -0.73 -9.21 11.81
CA GLY A 61 -1.19 -9.62 13.14
C GLY A 61 -0.79 -11.04 13.54
N PHE A 62 0.31 -11.55 12.98
CA PHE A 62 0.87 -12.84 13.39
C PHE A 62 2.00 -12.64 14.40
N GLU A 63 2.05 -13.52 15.39
CA GLU A 63 3.26 -13.81 16.15
C GLU A 63 3.98 -14.98 15.51
N TYR A 64 5.30 -15.04 15.70
CA TYR A 64 6.09 -16.14 15.17
C TYR A 64 7.00 -16.77 16.21
N PHE A 65 7.36 -18.01 15.94
CA PHE A 65 8.42 -18.77 16.61
C PHE A 65 9.18 -19.57 15.56
N SER A 66 10.50 -19.64 15.65
CA SER A 66 11.30 -20.46 14.76
C SER A 66 12.14 -21.48 15.52
N GLU A 67 12.38 -22.61 14.88
CA GLU A 67 13.21 -23.68 15.36
C GLU A 67 14.12 -24.18 14.25
N LYS A 68 15.43 -24.12 14.47
CA LYS A 68 16.41 -24.69 13.54
C LYS A 68 16.56 -26.18 13.81
N LYS A 69 16.10 -27.00 12.88
CA LYS A 69 16.18 -28.48 12.96
C LYS A 69 17.53 -29.02 12.46
N SER A 70 18.13 -28.37 11.43
CA SER A 70 19.43 -28.73 10.90
C SER A 70 20.11 -27.50 10.26
N GLU A 71 21.30 -27.68 9.67
CA GLU A 71 22.00 -26.61 8.97
C GLU A 71 21.20 -26.03 7.81
N TYR A 72 20.36 -26.86 7.15
CA TYR A 72 19.56 -26.49 5.97
C TYR A 72 18.06 -26.66 6.19
N GLU A 73 17.61 -26.62 7.46
CA GLU A 73 16.19 -26.78 7.77
C GLU A 73 15.80 -25.93 8.98
N VAL A 74 14.96 -24.94 8.70
CA VAL A 74 14.33 -24.04 9.69
C VAL A 74 12.82 -24.17 9.58
N HIS A 75 12.18 -24.42 10.70
CA HIS A 75 10.73 -24.42 10.83
C HIS A 75 10.28 -23.11 11.46
N ALA A 76 9.55 -22.29 10.72
CA ALA A 76 8.99 -21.03 11.19
C ALA A 76 7.47 -21.18 11.36
N TYR A 77 7.01 -21.03 12.57
CA TYR A 77 5.60 -21.13 12.95
C TYR A 77 5.03 -19.74 13.11
N PHE A 78 3.87 -19.51 12.53
CA PHE A 78 3.16 -18.23 12.58
C PHE A 78 1.75 -18.48 13.07
N CYS A 79 1.32 -17.78 14.12
CA CYS A 79 -0.04 -17.84 14.62
C CYS A 79 -0.68 -16.47 14.55
N ARG A 80 -1.86 -16.37 14.00
CA ARG A 80 -2.60 -15.10 13.97
C ARG A 80 -3.17 -14.83 15.35
N VAL A 81 -2.64 -13.83 16.04
CA VAL A 81 -3.06 -13.44 17.41
C VAL A 81 -4.02 -12.27 17.41
N GLU A 82 -3.99 -11.46 16.37
CA GLU A 82 -4.92 -10.36 16.18
C GLU A 82 -5.32 -10.23 14.70
N LEU A 83 -6.55 -9.77 14.45
CA LEU A 83 -6.91 -9.24 13.16
C LEU A 83 -6.49 -7.77 13.17
N LYS A 84 -5.25 -7.50 12.73
CA LYS A 84 -4.97 -6.14 12.28
C LYS A 84 -5.90 -5.95 11.09
N GLN A 85 -6.95 -5.15 11.26
CA GLN A 85 -7.60 -4.59 10.09
C GLN A 85 -6.46 -3.93 9.33
N GLU A 86 -6.13 -4.46 8.15
CA GLU A 86 -5.46 -3.62 7.20
C GLU A 86 -6.33 -2.36 7.16
N GLU A 87 -5.83 -1.26 7.73
CA GLU A 87 -6.18 0.03 7.17
C GLU A 87 -5.96 -0.20 5.70
N ARG A 88 -7.04 -0.28 4.92
CA ARG A 88 -6.96 -0.50 3.48
C ARG A 88 -6.11 0.62 2.96
N GLN A 89 -4.81 0.36 2.96
CA GLN A 89 -3.84 1.29 2.43
C GLN A 89 -4.29 1.47 0.99
N VAL A 90 -4.72 2.67 0.70
CA VAL A 90 -5.01 3.10 -0.66
C VAL A 90 -3.85 2.57 -1.50
N PRO A 91 -4.08 1.78 -2.56
CA PRO A 91 -3.00 1.16 -3.31
C PRO A 91 -2.12 2.26 -3.90
N TYR A 92 -0.98 2.49 -3.26
CA TYR A 92 -0.10 3.60 -3.58
C TYR A 92 0.71 3.37 -4.85
N ARG A 93 0.84 2.10 -5.26
CA ARG A 93 1.56 1.76 -6.49
C ARG A 93 0.66 2.05 -7.70
N PRO A 94 1.16 2.82 -8.69
CA PRO A 94 0.45 2.97 -9.95
C PRO A 94 0.24 1.59 -10.61
N ILE A 95 -0.97 1.32 -11.09
CA ILE A 95 -1.28 0.08 -11.84
C ILE A 95 -0.32 -0.11 -13.03
N ALA A 96 0.13 0.98 -13.65
CA ALA A 96 1.11 0.93 -14.72
C ALA A 96 2.39 0.15 -14.33
N LEU A 97 2.83 0.18 -13.07
CA LEU A 97 3.99 -0.61 -12.63
C LEU A 97 3.73 -2.12 -12.70
N LEU A 98 2.47 -2.53 -12.55
CA LEU A 98 2.06 -3.93 -12.67
C LEU A 98 2.01 -4.40 -14.13
N ASN A 99 1.95 -3.47 -15.09
CA ASN A 99 1.91 -3.77 -16.51
C ASN A 99 3.31 -3.89 -17.13
N TYR A 100 4.36 -3.35 -16.50
CA TYR A 100 5.72 -3.44 -17.04
C TYR A 100 6.21 -4.88 -17.23
N PRO A 101 5.92 -5.86 -16.36
CA PRO A 101 6.29 -7.25 -16.59
C PRO A 101 5.70 -7.86 -17.86
N MET A 102 4.60 -7.31 -18.40
CA MET A 102 4.02 -7.74 -19.67
C MET A 102 4.87 -7.30 -20.88
N ILE A 103 5.69 -6.26 -20.70
CA ILE A 103 6.63 -5.76 -21.71
C ILE A 103 7.96 -6.48 -21.58
N ASP A 104 8.50 -6.47 -20.36
CA ASP A 104 9.78 -7.11 -20.00
C ASP A 104 9.81 -7.35 -18.49
N GLU A 105 10.15 -8.56 -18.07
CA GLU A 105 10.11 -8.97 -16.65
C GLU A 105 11.15 -8.22 -15.80
N GLU A 106 12.34 -7.98 -16.35
CA GLU A 106 13.40 -7.24 -15.66
C GLU A 106 13.04 -5.75 -15.53
N LEU A 107 12.43 -5.17 -16.56
CA LEU A 107 11.88 -3.80 -16.51
C LEU A 107 10.83 -3.67 -15.42
N GLY A 108 9.94 -4.66 -15.29
CA GLY A 108 8.94 -4.71 -14.22
C GLY A 108 9.58 -4.69 -12.83
N ARG A 109 10.60 -5.52 -12.62
CA ARG A 109 11.36 -5.57 -11.36
C ARG A 109 12.03 -4.23 -11.05
N LEU A 110 12.76 -3.67 -12.02
CA LEU A 110 13.45 -2.39 -11.87
C LEU A 110 12.48 -1.24 -11.56
N ALA A 111 11.32 -1.22 -12.21
CA ALA A 111 10.30 -0.20 -11.96
C ALA A 111 9.76 -0.27 -10.52
N VAL A 112 9.50 -1.46 -10.00
CA VAL A 112 9.07 -1.67 -8.60
C VAL A 112 10.18 -1.30 -7.62
N ASP A 113 11.42 -1.69 -7.89
CA ASP A 113 12.57 -1.37 -7.05
C ASP A 113 12.80 0.15 -6.99
N PHE A 114 12.69 0.84 -8.13
CA PHE A 114 12.80 2.30 -8.19
C PHE A 114 11.66 3.00 -7.45
N TRP A 115 10.43 2.49 -7.58
CA TRP A 115 9.30 3.00 -6.84
C TRP A 115 9.51 2.85 -5.32
N ASN A 116 9.91 1.65 -4.86
CA ASN A 116 10.21 1.38 -3.45
C ASN A 116 11.35 2.30 -2.95
N LEU A 117 12.42 2.45 -3.74
CA LEU A 117 13.52 3.35 -3.38
C LEU A 117 13.05 4.80 -3.22
N THR A 118 12.13 5.26 -4.06
CA THR A 118 11.63 6.64 -4.06
C THR A 118 10.67 6.90 -2.90
N TRP A 119 9.79 5.94 -2.59
CA TRP A 119 8.70 6.10 -1.62
C TRP A 119 8.94 5.47 -0.26
N ASN A 120 10.09 4.84 -0.02
CA ASN A 120 10.44 4.29 1.28
C ASN A 120 10.70 5.40 2.30
N ASP A 121 9.90 5.45 3.39
CA ASP A 121 9.99 6.50 4.41
C ASP A 121 11.28 6.45 5.22
N GLU A 122 11.79 5.25 5.51
CA GLU A 122 13.01 5.06 6.32
C GLU A 122 14.25 5.73 5.71
N LYS A 123 14.22 5.97 4.39
CA LYS A 123 15.37 6.52 3.64
C LYS A 123 15.18 7.98 3.23
N ARG A 124 14.09 8.63 3.67
CA ARG A 124 13.75 9.99 3.19
C ARG A 124 13.67 10.99 4.32
N THR A 125 14.19 12.20 4.05
CA THR A 125 14.13 13.34 4.98
C THR A 125 12.77 14.03 4.93
N LEU A 126 12.17 14.11 3.73
CA LEU A 126 10.85 14.73 3.57
C LEU A 126 9.77 13.80 4.06
N PRO A 127 8.84 14.25 4.91
CA PRO A 127 7.65 13.50 5.30
C PRO A 127 6.86 13.00 4.10
N TYR A 128 6.19 11.87 4.26
CA TYR A 128 5.47 11.20 3.18
C TYR A 128 4.39 12.10 2.57
N GLU A 129 3.61 12.77 3.41
CA GLU A 129 2.55 13.71 3.01
C GLU A 129 3.12 14.86 2.17
N MET A 130 4.27 15.41 2.55
CA MET A 130 4.92 16.47 1.79
C MET A 130 5.37 15.97 0.41
N ARG A 131 5.90 14.74 0.32
CA ARG A 131 6.27 14.13 -0.97
C ARG A 131 5.06 13.95 -1.88
N LEU A 132 3.91 13.56 -1.31
CA LEU A 132 2.65 13.46 -2.05
C LEU A 132 2.18 14.82 -2.59
N LEU A 133 2.24 15.88 -1.77
CA LEU A 133 1.88 17.23 -2.19
C LEU A 133 2.83 17.76 -3.27
N LEU A 134 4.14 17.54 -3.12
CA LEU A 134 5.12 17.92 -4.15
C LEU A 134 4.92 17.13 -5.46
N SER A 135 4.59 15.84 -5.36
CA SER A 135 4.26 15.01 -6.53
C SER A 135 2.99 15.49 -7.21
N LEU A 136 1.96 15.87 -6.43
CA LEU A 136 0.72 16.46 -6.93
C LEU A 136 1.01 17.75 -7.73
N THR A 137 1.72 18.69 -7.13
CA THR A 137 2.02 19.99 -7.77
C THR A 137 2.86 19.81 -9.03
N ASN A 138 3.88 18.93 -8.99
CA ASN A 138 4.68 18.59 -10.16
C ASN A 138 3.85 17.94 -11.26
N ALA A 139 2.90 17.05 -10.92
CA ALA A 139 2.02 16.42 -11.90
C ALA A 139 1.10 17.43 -12.58
N VAL A 140 0.58 18.43 -11.84
CA VAL A 140 -0.19 19.54 -12.41
C VAL A 140 0.67 20.37 -13.36
N GLY A 141 1.88 20.76 -12.93
CA GLY A 141 2.81 21.51 -13.78
C GLY A 141 3.19 20.80 -15.08
N ALA A 142 3.20 19.47 -15.05
CA ALA A 142 3.44 18.60 -16.23
C ALA A 142 2.17 18.26 -17.03
N GLY A 143 1.01 18.83 -16.70
CA GLY A 143 -0.27 18.51 -17.36
C GLY A 143 -0.86 17.13 -17.07
N ARG A 144 -0.35 16.43 -16.05
CA ARG A 144 -0.72 15.04 -15.73
C ARG A 144 -1.85 14.98 -14.70
N MET A 145 -3.05 15.46 -15.08
CA MET A 145 -4.18 15.61 -14.15
C MET A 145 -4.65 14.30 -13.51
N ARG A 146 -4.55 13.16 -14.20
CA ARG A 146 -4.87 11.85 -13.61
C ARG A 146 -3.90 11.47 -12.50
N GLN A 147 -2.61 11.72 -12.69
CA GLN A 147 -1.60 11.49 -11.67
C GLN A 147 -1.85 12.43 -10.49
N ALA A 148 -2.08 13.72 -10.74
CA ALA A 148 -2.36 14.70 -9.71
C ALA A 148 -3.58 14.33 -8.86
N ALA A 149 -4.67 13.84 -9.48
CA ALA A 149 -5.85 13.37 -8.75
C ALA A 149 -5.52 12.19 -7.82
N ARG A 150 -4.69 11.24 -8.25
CA ARG A 150 -4.24 10.13 -7.41
C ARG A 150 -3.40 10.59 -6.23
N GLU A 151 -2.48 11.52 -6.45
CA GLU A 151 -1.64 12.06 -5.39
C GLU A 151 -2.47 12.85 -4.36
N LEU A 152 -3.50 13.60 -4.81
CA LEU A 152 -4.45 14.26 -3.92
C LEU A 152 -5.21 13.25 -3.04
N ILE A 153 -5.73 12.19 -3.64
CA ILE A 153 -6.47 11.16 -2.90
C ILE A 153 -5.58 10.49 -1.87
N LYS A 154 -4.34 10.15 -2.23
CA LYS A 154 -3.36 9.59 -1.31
C LYS A 154 -3.04 10.54 -0.17
N ALA A 155 -2.76 11.81 -0.48
CA ALA A 155 -2.47 12.83 0.53
C ALA A 155 -3.62 12.96 1.53
N TYR A 156 -4.85 13.05 1.03
CA TYR A 156 -6.04 13.11 1.87
C TYR A 156 -6.23 11.83 2.70
N ALA A 157 -6.04 10.66 2.12
CA ALA A 157 -6.12 9.37 2.83
C ALA A 157 -5.07 9.24 3.94
N HIS A 158 -3.87 9.82 3.75
CA HIS A 158 -2.80 9.89 4.75
C HIS A 158 -2.95 10.97 5.81
N GLY A 159 -4.09 11.64 5.87
CA GLY A 159 -4.38 12.57 6.94
C GLY A 159 -4.13 14.04 6.60
N VAL A 160 -3.67 14.38 5.40
CA VAL A 160 -3.56 15.78 5.00
C VAL A 160 -4.93 16.45 5.09
N PRO A 161 -5.10 17.53 5.89
CA PRO A 161 -6.38 18.21 6.02
C PRO A 161 -6.74 18.98 4.75
N SER A 162 -8.03 19.15 4.48
CA SER A 162 -8.52 19.87 3.30
C SER A 162 -8.07 21.33 3.25
N THR A 163 -7.80 21.94 4.39
CA THR A 163 -7.24 23.31 4.50
C THR A 163 -5.84 23.42 3.87
N ILE A 164 -5.00 22.39 4.00
CA ILE A 164 -3.70 22.34 3.30
C ILE A 164 -3.92 22.16 1.79
N LEU A 165 -4.94 21.40 1.39
CA LEU A 165 -5.27 21.30 -0.03
C LEU A 165 -5.76 22.63 -0.59
N ASP A 166 -6.46 23.47 0.19
CA ASP A 166 -6.85 24.83 -0.19
C ASP A 166 -5.61 25.65 -0.56
N ASP A 167 -4.61 25.68 0.32
CA ASP A 167 -3.33 26.39 0.07
C ASP A 167 -2.61 25.86 -1.18
N VAL A 168 -2.63 24.53 -1.38
CA VAL A 168 -2.03 23.93 -2.59
C VAL A 168 -2.76 24.40 -3.85
N PHE A 169 -4.09 24.47 -3.86
CA PHE A 169 -4.84 24.95 -5.01
C PHE A 169 -4.64 26.44 -5.27
N GLU A 170 -4.45 27.27 -4.23
CA GLU A 170 -4.07 28.67 -4.38
C GLU A 170 -2.71 28.81 -5.06
N LEU A 171 -1.71 28.02 -4.61
CA LEU A 171 -0.39 27.97 -5.26
C LEU A 171 -0.44 27.49 -6.70
N LEU A 172 -1.31 26.50 -7.00
CA LEU A 172 -1.52 26.05 -8.39
C LEU A 172 -2.12 27.15 -9.25
N ALA A 173 -3.10 27.90 -8.75
CA ALA A 173 -3.68 29.03 -9.46
C ALA A 173 -2.64 30.14 -9.71
N TRP A 174 -1.78 30.42 -8.73
CA TRP A 174 -0.68 31.37 -8.88
C TRP A 174 0.35 30.92 -9.92
N ASN A 175 0.86 29.70 -9.80
CA ASN A 175 1.97 29.22 -10.63
C ASN A 175 1.54 28.90 -12.07
N GLN A 176 0.34 28.37 -12.29
CA GLN A 176 -0.16 27.99 -13.62
C GLN A 176 -0.95 29.13 -14.28
N GLY A 177 -1.35 30.14 -13.52
CA GLY A 177 -2.18 31.24 -13.96
C GLY A 177 -3.68 30.89 -14.03
N ILE A 178 -4.49 31.94 -13.88
CA ILE A 178 -5.98 31.82 -13.83
C ILE A 178 -6.54 31.18 -15.10
N GLY A 179 -5.94 31.48 -16.26
CA GLY A 179 -6.38 30.92 -17.54
C GLY A 179 -6.26 29.40 -17.55
N TYR A 180 -5.09 28.87 -17.23
CA TYR A 180 -4.85 27.43 -17.16
C TYR A 180 -5.69 26.76 -16.05
N PHE A 181 -5.80 27.42 -14.91
CA PHE A 181 -6.66 26.91 -13.84
C PHE A 181 -8.09 26.72 -14.30
N SER A 182 -8.66 27.71 -15.00
CA SER A 182 -10.05 27.68 -15.46
C SER A 182 -10.29 26.68 -16.58
N SER A 183 -9.33 26.53 -17.51
CA SER A 183 -9.49 25.66 -18.67
C SER A 183 -9.12 24.19 -18.40
N GLU A 184 -8.07 23.95 -17.61
CA GLU A 184 -7.50 22.61 -17.45
C GLU A 184 -7.72 22.02 -16.04
N ILE A 185 -7.45 22.81 -14.98
CA ILE A 185 -7.58 22.30 -13.61
C ILE A 185 -9.05 22.21 -13.21
N GLY A 186 -9.83 23.28 -13.39
CA GLY A 186 -11.22 23.37 -12.96
C GLY A 186 -12.16 22.27 -13.49
N PRO A 187 -12.13 21.90 -14.77
CA PRO A 187 -12.94 20.80 -15.30
C PRO A 187 -12.36 19.41 -15.04
N SER A 188 -11.11 19.31 -14.54
CA SER A 188 -10.40 18.05 -14.37
C SER A 188 -10.97 17.14 -13.28
N GLY A 189 -10.58 15.86 -13.32
CA GLY A 189 -10.83 14.90 -12.25
C GLY A 189 -10.18 15.29 -10.92
N LEU A 190 -9.02 15.96 -10.96
CA LEU A 190 -8.33 16.50 -9.80
C LEU A 190 -9.22 17.47 -9.01
N PHE A 191 -9.78 18.48 -9.67
CA PHE A 191 -10.61 19.50 -9.02
C PHE A 191 -11.98 18.94 -8.60
N LYS A 192 -12.52 17.97 -9.35
CA LYS A 192 -13.74 17.24 -8.96
C LYS A 192 -13.52 16.43 -7.67
N ALA A 193 -12.37 15.78 -7.52
CA ALA A 193 -12.01 15.06 -6.29
C ALA A 193 -11.86 16.03 -5.11
N TYR A 194 -11.17 17.15 -5.29
CA TYR A 194 -11.06 18.18 -4.26
C TYR A 194 -12.44 18.72 -3.82
N LYS A 195 -13.32 19.08 -4.77
CA LYS A 195 -14.68 19.52 -4.44
C LYS A 195 -15.50 18.46 -3.69
N LEU A 196 -15.32 17.19 -4.02
CA LEU A 196 -15.98 16.10 -3.31
C LEU A 196 -15.53 16.06 -1.85
N ILE A 197 -14.22 16.19 -1.57
CA ILE A 197 -13.68 16.26 -0.21
C ILE A 197 -14.35 17.40 0.55
N LYS A 198 -14.28 18.63 0.03
CA LYS A 198 -14.83 19.82 0.68
C LYS A 198 -16.32 19.67 0.99
N ASN A 199 -17.10 19.27 -0.01
CA ASN A 199 -18.55 19.10 0.16
C ASN A 199 -18.89 18.06 1.22
N LYS A 200 -18.19 16.92 1.22
CA LYS A 200 -18.45 15.85 2.17
C LYS A 200 -18.05 16.21 3.59
N GLU A 201 -16.92 16.90 3.79
CA GLU A 201 -16.50 17.38 5.10
C GLU A 201 -17.50 18.42 5.66
N GLU A 202 -18.01 19.33 4.83
CA GLU A 202 -19.06 20.29 5.21
C GLU A 202 -20.35 19.60 5.69
N HIS A 203 -20.65 18.41 5.18
CA HIS A 203 -21.80 17.61 5.62
C HIS A 203 -21.45 16.61 6.73
N GLY A 204 -20.28 16.70 7.33
CA GLY A 204 -19.87 15.89 8.47
C GLY A 204 -19.53 14.43 8.16
N ALA A 205 -19.28 14.09 6.91
CA ALA A 205 -18.86 12.74 6.53
C ALA A 205 -17.47 12.42 7.10
N LYS A 206 -17.26 11.16 7.49
CA LYS A 206 -15.96 10.70 7.98
C LYS A 206 -14.96 10.57 6.84
N ARG A 207 -13.69 10.75 7.14
CA ARG A 207 -12.59 10.67 6.15
C ARG A 207 -12.57 9.33 5.41
N GLU A 208 -12.78 8.23 6.10
CA GLU A 208 -12.80 6.88 5.53
C GLU A 208 -13.90 6.72 4.47
N GLU A 209 -15.08 7.29 4.73
CA GLU A 209 -16.21 7.28 3.79
C GLU A 209 -15.90 8.12 2.54
N ILE A 210 -15.28 9.29 2.75
CA ILE A 210 -14.86 10.18 1.66
C ILE A 210 -13.79 9.49 0.80
N VAL A 211 -12.76 8.88 1.41
CA VAL A 211 -11.71 8.15 0.69
C VAL A 211 -12.30 7.01 -0.13
N LYS A 212 -13.23 6.23 0.44
CA LYS A 212 -13.91 5.18 -0.31
C LYS A 212 -14.61 5.72 -1.56
N GLU A 213 -15.38 6.80 -1.43
CA GLU A 213 -16.07 7.41 -2.58
C GLU A 213 -15.10 8.00 -3.60
N LEU A 214 -13.98 8.59 -3.14
CA LEU A 214 -12.91 9.08 -4.02
C LEU A 214 -12.30 7.94 -4.84
N MET A 215 -12.03 6.80 -4.21
CA MET A 215 -11.50 5.62 -4.90
C MET A 215 -12.49 5.05 -5.91
N GLU A 216 -13.76 4.99 -5.58
CA GLU A 216 -14.81 4.53 -6.49
C GLU A 216 -14.96 5.43 -7.74
N LYS A 217 -14.84 6.76 -7.57
CA LYS A 217 -15.06 7.73 -8.65
C LYS A 217 -13.82 8.07 -9.45
N PHE A 218 -12.66 8.12 -8.82
CA PHE A 218 -11.41 8.64 -9.40
C PHE A 218 -10.25 7.66 -9.29
N GLY A 219 -10.41 6.57 -8.56
CA GLY A 219 -9.41 5.50 -8.44
C GLY A 219 -9.21 4.72 -9.74
N GLU A 220 -8.17 3.93 -9.76
CA GLU A 220 -7.90 3.04 -10.89
C GLU A 220 -8.83 1.84 -10.81
N LYS A 221 -9.71 1.69 -11.80
CA LYS A 221 -10.77 0.67 -11.86
C LYS A 221 -10.37 -0.53 -12.71
N ASN A 222 -9.22 -1.09 -12.54
CA ASN A 222 -8.91 -2.33 -13.23
C ASN A 222 -8.92 -3.49 -12.24
N GLU A 223 -10.05 -4.17 -12.12
CA GLU A 223 -10.25 -5.31 -11.21
C GLU A 223 -9.34 -6.49 -11.55
N GLU A 224 -8.91 -6.64 -12.81
CA GLU A 224 -7.98 -7.69 -13.24
C GLU A 224 -6.55 -7.46 -12.72
N ILE A 225 -6.22 -6.25 -12.31
CA ILE A 225 -4.89 -5.85 -11.85
C ILE A 225 -4.92 -5.36 -10.39
N SER A 226 -6.08 -5.29 -9.77
CA SER A 226 -6.17 -5.08 -8.33
C SER A 226 -5.62 -6.32 -7.64
N VAL A 227 -4.33 -6.30 -7.35
CA VAL A 227 -3.76 -7.25 -6.41
C VAL A 227 -4.32 -6.88 -5.06
N SER A 228 -5.39 -7.58 -4.71
CA SER A 228 -5.92 -7.64 -3.35
C SER A 228 -4.85 -8.18 -2.41
#